data_808c8e29cd33d99435f7fd0585d601d3
#
_entry.id   808c8e29cd33d99435f7fd0585d601d3
#
_cell.length_a   1.000
_cell.length_b   1.000
_cell.length_c   1.000
_cell.angle_alpha   90.00
_cell.angle_beta   90.00
_cell.angle_gamma   90.00
#
_symmetry.space_group_name_H-M   'P 1'
#
loop_
_entity.id
_entity.type
_entity.pdbx_description
1 polymer ?
#
loop_
_entity_poly.entity_id
_entity_poly.type
_entity_poly.pdbx_seq_one_letter_code
_entity_poly.pdbx_strand_id
1 'polypeptide(L)'
;MNKKRLFGYLFVLVSVGNISAQESRLSAQEYKLWYDRPAQVWTEALPLGNGRLGAMVYGTPATEQIQLNEETIWAGRPNNNANPNALEYIPRVRDLVFAGKYLEAQTLATEKVMAKTNSGMPYQSFGDLRIAFPGHTRYTNYYRELSLDSARTLVRYEVDGVQYRRETITSFTDQVIMVRLTANRPGRITFNTQLTSPHQDVVITSEEGNCVTLSGVSSLHEGLKGKVEFQGRLTARNTGGQMACADGVLSVEGADEAIVYVSIATNFNNYQDITGNPAERAKDYLVRAMTHSFTEARKNHTDFYRRYLTRVSLDLGDNRYEHVTTDKRVENFKQTNDAHLVATYFQFGRYLLICSSQPGGQPANLQGIWNDKLFPSWDSKYTCNINLEMNYWPSEVTNLSELNEPLFRLIREVSETGKETARIMYGANGWVLHHNTDIWRITGAVDKAPSGLWPSGGAWLCRHLWERYLYTGDTEFLRSVYPILRESGRFFDEIMVKEPAHNWLVVCPSNSPENVHSGSNGKSTTAAGCTLDNQLIFNLWTA
;
A
#
# COMPACT_ATOMS: atom_id res chain seq x y z
N MET A 1 38.84 -7.22 76.59
CA MET A 1 37.40 -7.00 76.83
C MET A 1 36.71 -6.91 75.44
N ASN A 2 36.18 -8.05 75.03
CA ASN A 2 35.54 -8.21 73.71
C ASN A 2 34.03 -8.16 73.86
N LYS A 3 33.36 -7.19 73.14
CA LYS A 3 31.91 -7.21 73.01
C LYS A 3 31.58 -7.72 71.63
N LYS A 4 31.16 -8.97 71.51
CA LYS A 4 30.52 -9.53 70.31
C LYS A 4 29.08 -8.98 70.21
N ARG A 5 28.73 -8.32 69.11
CA ARG A 5 27.35 -7.98 68.76
C ARG A 5 26.74 -9.14 67.97
N LEU A 6 25.70 -9.70 68.56
CA LEU A 6 24.83 -10.71 67.93
C LEU A 6 23.87 -10.00 67.04
N PHE A 7 23.91 -10.29 65.68
CA PHE A 7 22.89 -9.87 64.74
C PHE A 7 21.84 -10.98 64.64
N GLY A 8 20.67 -10.70 65.23
CA GLY A 8 19.51 -11.57 65.06
C GLY A 8 18.88 -11.38 63.68
N TYR A 9 18.82 -12.47 62.91
CA TYR A 9 18.02 -12.51 61.66
C TYR A 9 16.54 -12.71 62.02
N LEU A 10 15.74 -11.69 61.77
CA LEU A 10 14.29 -11.77 61.85
C LEU A 10 13.79 -12.44 60.54
N PHE A 11 13.42 -13.73 60.59
CA PHE A 11 12.70 -14.40 59.52
C PHE A 11 11.25 -13.90 59.55
N VAL A 12 10.89 -13.04 58.58
CA VAL A 12 9.51 -12.73 58.25
C VAL A 12 8.98 -13.87 57.40
N LEU A 13 8.19 -14.75 57.97
CA LEU A 13 7.36 -15.72 57.27
C LEU A 13 6.28 -14.92 56.51
N VAL A 14 6.54 -14.64 55.24
CA VAL A 14 5.49 -14.22 54.31
C VAL A 14 4.66 -15.46 53.99
N SER A 15 3.47 -15.55 54.56
CA SER A 15 2.47 -16.50 54.13
C SER A 15 2.16 -16.22 52.65
N VAL A 16 2.62 -17.12 51.81
CA VAL A 16 2.18 -17.17 50.40
C VAL A 16 0.72 -17.60 50.46
N GLY A 17 -0.17 -16.60 50.60
CA GLY A 17 -1.57 -16.79 50.30
C GLY A 17 -1.66 -17.21 48.85
N ASN A 18 -2.31 -18.33 48.60
CA ASN A 18 -2.75 -18.73 47.26
C ASN A 18 -3.51 -17.56 46.64
N ILE A 19 -2.82 -16.68 45.95
CA ILE A 19 -3.40 -15.90 44.89
C ILE A 19 -3.66 -16.95 43.81
N SER A 20 -4.83 -17.59 43.87
CA SER A 20 -5.41 -18.17 42.66
C SER A 20 -5.37 -17.03 41.65
N ALA A 21 -4.41 -17.08 40.77
CA ALA A 21 -4.43 -16.32 39.55
C ALA A 21 -5.75 -16.75 38.90
N GLN A 22 -6.77 -15.97 39.13
CA GLN A 22 -7.89 -15.85 38.27
C GLN A 22 -7.24 -15.30 36.98
N GLU A 23 -6.67 -16.21 36.17
CA GLU A 23 -6.56 -16.01 34.75
C GLU A 23 -8.00 -15.69 34.31
N SER A 24 -8.39 -14.44 34.47
CA SER A 24 -9.42 -13.89 33.62
C SER A 24 -8.87 -14.18 32.23
N ARG A 25 -9.40 -15.21 31.60
CA ARG A 25 -9.38 -15.33 30.15
C ARG A 25 -9.97 -14.01 29.70
N LEU A 26 -9.09 -13.04 29.46
CA LEU A 26 -9.35 -11.96 28.56
C LEU A 26 -9.77 -12.69 27.30
N SER A 27 -11.07 -12.78 27.05
CA SER A 27 -11.58 -13.22 25.76
C SER A 27 -10.83 -12.35 24.77
N ALA A 28 -9.96 -12.97 23.96
CA ALA A 28 -9.12 -12.22 23.05
C ALA A 28 -10.06 -11.29 22.29
N GLN A 29 -9.88 -9.98 22.46
CA GLN A 29 -10.75 -8.98 21.90
C GLN A 29 -10.71 -9.15 20.39
N GLU A 30 -11.85 -9.49 19.75
CA GLU A 30 -11.91 -9.78 18.33
C GLU A 30 -12.03 -8.45 17.56
N TYR A 31 -10.99 -8.09 16.81
CA TYR A 31 -11.02 -6.90 15.96
C TYR A 31 -11.55 -7.27 14.58
N LYS A 32 -12.69 -6.69 14.22
CA LYS A 32 -13.33 -6.90 12.91
C LYS A 32 -14.08 -5.67 12.42
N LEU A 33 -14.20 -5.57 11.11
CA LEU A 33 -15.19 -4.73 10.45
C LEU A 33 -16.31 -5.64 9.96
N TRP A 34 -17.57 -5.35 10.32
CA TRP A 34 -18.68 -6.19 9.91
C TRP A 34 -19.93 -5.39 9.53
N TYR A 35 -20.74 -5.98 8.65
CA TYR A 35 -21.91 -5.34 8.06
C TYR A 35 -23.03 -6.36 7.84
N ASP A 36 -24.28 -5.87 7.85
CA ASP A 36 -25.51 -6.63 7.63
C ASP A 36 -26.08 -6.47 6.20
N ARG A 37 -25.31 -5.87 5.28
CA ARG A 37 -25.62 -5.67 3.86
C ARG A 37 -24.37 -5.79 2.98
N PRO A 38 -24.55 -6.18 1.69
CA PRO A 38 -23.46 -6.14 0.71
C PRO A 38 -22.93 -4.72 0.48
N ALA A 39 -21.69 -4.63 -0.02
CA ALA A 39 -21.15 -3.36 -0.52
C ALA A 39 -21.88 -2.94 -1.80
N GLN A 40 -22.17 -1.64 -1.91
CA GLN A 40 -22.79 -1.04 -3.09
C GLN A 40 -21.75 -0.32 -3.96
N VAL A 41 -20.70 0.18 -3.35
CA VAL A 41 -19.60 0.91 -4.00
C VAL A 41 -18.26 0.36 -3.54
N TRP A 42 -17.21 0.65 -4.30
CA TRP A 42 -15.86 0.15 -4.04
C TRP A 42 -15.35 0.46 -2.62
N THR A 43 -15.63 1.65 -2.11
CA THR A 43 -15.22 2.09 -0.76
C THR A 43 -15.94 1.38 0.40
N GLU A 44 -17.02 0.66 0.12
CA GLU A 44 -17.69 -0.20 1.11
C GLU A 44 -17.17 -1.66 1.07
N ALA A 45 -16.43 -2.05 0.01
CA ALA A 45 -15.88 -3.39 -0.11
C ALA A 45 -14.77 -3.64 0.94
N LEU A 46 -14.56 -4.89 1.30
CA LEU A 46 -13.61 -5.28 2.34
C LEU A 46 -12.23 -5.54 1.74
N PRO A 47 -11.18 -4.79 2.16
CA PRO A 47 -9.84 -4.92 1.61
C PRO A 47 -9.11 -6.16 2.13
N LEU A 48 -8.55 -6.95 1.23
CA LEU A 48 -7.57 -8.01 1.51
C LEU A 48 -6.26 -7.72 0.76
N GLY A 49 -5.14 -8.12 1.32
CA GLY A 49 -3.84 -7.94 0.67
C GLY A 49 -2.75 -8.83 1.28
N ASN A 50 -1.68 -9.04 0.51
CA ASN A 50 -0.50 -9.78 0.97
C ASN A 50 0.83 -9.07 0.63
N GLY A 51 0.77 -7.75 0.37
CA GLY A 51 1.89 -6.93 -0.08
C GLY A 51 2.04 -6.89 -1.61
N ARG A 52 1.69 -7.96 -2.33
CA ARG A 52 1.78 -8.04 -3.79
C ARG A 52 0.42 -8.03 -4.48
N LEU A 53 -0.54 -8.79 -3.98
CA LEU A 53 -1.91 -8.85 -4.47
C LEU A 53 -2.85 -8.09 -3.54
N GLY A 54 -3.76 -7.32 -4.12
CA GLY A 54 -4.87 -6.67 -3.44
C GLY A 54 -6.21 -7.23 -3.93
N ALA A 55 -7.20 -7.29 -3.04
CA ALA A 55 -8.56 -7.69 -3.37
C ALA A 55 -9.57 -6.86 -2.56
N MET A 56 -10.64 -6.38 -3.22
CA MET A 56 -11.74 -5.68 -2.58
C MET A 56 -13.01 -6.51 -2.71
N VAL A 57 -13.47 -7.09 -1.60
CA VAL A 57 -14.56 -8.07 -1.57
C VAL A 57 -15.90 -7.38 -1.28
N TYR A 58 -16.83 -7.41 -2.22
CA TYR A 58 -18.15 -6.75 -2.08
C TYR A 58 -19.13 -7.55 -1.23
N GLY A 59 -19.09 -8.88 -1.31
CA GLY A 59 -19.97 -9.76 -0.56
C GLY A 59 -21.38 -9.91 -1.14
N THR A 60 -21.59 -9.64 -2.43
CA THR A 60 -22.92 -9.71 -3.05
C THR A 60 -23.37 -11.16 -3.26
N PRO A 61 -24.54 -11.60 -2.74
CA PRO A 61 -24.96 -13.00 -2.83
C PRO A 61 -25.15 -13.54 -4.25
N ALA A 62 -25.87 -12.84 -5.12
CA ALA A 62 -26.19 -13.32 -6.48
C ALA A 62 -25.01 -13.21 -7.45
N THR A 63 -24.25 -12.12 -7.36
CA THR A 63 -23.10 -11.88 -8.23
C THR A 63 -22.00 -11.25 -7.41
N GLU A 64 -21.10 -12.08 -6.87
CA GLU A 64 -19.93 -11.59 -6.16
C GLU A 64 -18.99 -10.87 -7.10
N GLN A 65 -18.51 -9.75 -6.63
CA GLN A 65 -17.42 -9.00 -7.25
C GLN A 65 -16.25 -8.95 -6.28
N ILE A 66 -15.09 -9.33 -6.76
CA ILE A 66 -13.82 -9.12 -6.05
C ILE A 66 -12.93 -8.34 -7.01
N GLN A 67 -12.74 -7.04 -6.74
CA GLN A 67 -11.83 -6.21 -7.52
C GLN A 67 -10.38 -6.55 -7.15
N LEU A 68 -9.49 -6.64 -8.14
CA LEU A 68 -8.17 -7.25 -8.05
C LEU A 68 -7.07 -6.25 -8.42
N ASN A 69 -5.98 -6.31 -7.66
CA ASN A 69 -4.75 -5.58 -7.93
C ASN A 69 -3.52 -6.50 -7.85
N GLU A 70 -2.51 -6.14 -8.60
CA GLU A 70 -1.14 -6.62 -8.48
C GLU A 70 -0.20 -5.42 -8.46
N GLU A 71 0.75 -5.37 -7.51
CA GLU A 71 1.53 -4.17 -7.15
C GLU A 71 2.37 -3.57 -8.28
N THR A 72 2.62 -4.33 -9.36
CA THR A 72 3.48 -3.91 -10.47
C THR A 72 2.74 -3.58 -11.76
N ILE A 73 1.40 -3.60 -11.77
CA ILE A 73 0.62 -3.16 -12.94
C ILE A 73 0.58 -1.63 -12.96
N TRP A 74 1.52 -1.03 -13.67
CA TRP A 74 1.63 0.41 -13.87
C TRP A 74 1.71 0.73 -15.36
N ALA A 75 1.20 1.90 -15.76
CA ALA A 75 1.41 2.40 -17.11
C ALA A 75 2.90 2.70 -17.38
N GLY A 76 3.24 2.94 -18.63
CA GLY A 76 4.58 3.34 -19.03
C GLY A 76 5.58 2.20 -19.14
N ARG A 77 6.85 2.55 -18.94
CA ARG A 77 8.05 1.68 -19.09
C ARG A 77 9.26 2.37 -18.46
N PRO A 78 10.41 1.67 -18.28
CA PRO A 78 11.65 2.30 -17.83
C PRO A 78 11.95 3.59 -18.61
N ASN A 79 12.18 4.68 -17.90
CA ASN A 79 12.42 6.00 -18.48
C ASN A 79 13.05 6.96 -17.48
N ASN A 80 13.52 8.12 -17.99
CA ASN A 80 13.98 9.27 -17.21
C ASN A 80 13.17 10.50 -17.62
N ASN A 81 12.73 11.30 -16.67
CA ASN A 81 11.92 12.49 -16.91
C ASN A 81 12.64 13.82 -16.57
N ALA A 82 13.93 13.82 -16.31
CA ALA A 82 14.69 15.04 -16.04
C ALA A 82 14.63 16.00 -17.23
N ASN A 83 14.23 17.26 -16.98
CA ASN A 83 14.14 18.27 -18.03
C ASN A 83 15.52 18.92 -18.28
N PRO A 84 16.14 18.71 -19.46
CA PRO A 84 17.48 19.28 -19.73
C PRO A 84 17.49 20.82 -19.84
N ASN A 85 16.34 21.45 -20.07
CA ASN A 85 16.25 22.91 -20.10
C ASN A 85 16.28 23.55 -18.71
N ALA A 86 16.02 22.78 -17.65
CA ALA A 86 15.89 23.30 -16.29
C ALA A 86 17.17 24.05 -15.85
N LEU A 87 18.35 23.52 -16.16
CA LEU A 87 19.64 24.11 -15.79
C LEU A 87 19.78 25.56 -16.26
N GLU A 88 19.33 25.89 -17.49
CA GLU A 88 19.34 27.23 -18.01
C GLU A 88 18.36 28.17 -17.31
N TYR A 89 17.15 27.63 -16.98
CA TYR A 89 16.03 28.47 -16.53
C TYR A 89 15.92 28.60 -15.00
N ILE A 90 16.45 27.68 -14.21
CA ILE A 90 16.44 27.76 -12.73
C ILE A 90 17.07 29.08 -12.23
N PRO A 91 18.25 29.57 -12.73
CA PRO A 91 18.78 30.87 -12.35
C PRO A 91 17.82 32.03 -12.65
N ARG A 92 17.17 32.01 -13.81
CA ARG A 92 16.20 33.05 -14.21
C ARG A 92 14.97 33.07 -13.33
N VAL A 93 14.46 31.88 -12.97
CA VAL A 93 13.35 31.73 -12.00
C VAL A 93 13.76 32.29 -10.65
N ARG A 94 14.98 32.01 -10.19
CA ARG A 94 15.55 32.53 -8.95
C ARG A 94 15.60 34.06 -8.93
N ASP A 95 16.11 34.68 -10.01
CA ASP A 95 16.17 36.14 -10.13
C ASP A 95 14.78 36.78 -10.03
N LEU A 96 13.75 36.16 -10.63
CA LEU A 96 12.36 36.61 -10.52
C LEU A 96 11.84 36.49 -9.10
N VAL A 97 12.13 35.38 -8.39
CA VAL A 97 11.75 35.21 -6.99
C VAL A 97 12.38 36.28 -6.10
N PHE A 98 13.67 36.54 -6.25
CA PHE A 98 14.37 37.57 -5.47
C PHE A 98 13.94 39.00 -5.82
N ALA A 99 13.44 39.23 -7.04
CA ALA A 99 12.79 40.48 -7.43
C ALA A 99 11.35 40.64 -6.94
N GLY A 100 10.81 39.67 -6.19
CA GLY A 100 9.41 39.66 -5.72
C GLY A 100 8.35 39.35 -6.80
N LYS A 101 8.78 38.89 -7.98
CA LYS A 101 7.94 38.58 -9.14
C LYS A 101 7.51 37.11 -9.13
N TYR A 102 6.89 36.68 -8.03
CA TYR A 102 6.62 35.26 -7.74
C TYR A 102 5.73 34.58 -8.78
N LEU A 103 4.68 35.25 -9.30
CA LEU A 103 3.79 34.67 -10.31
C LEU A 103 4.50 34.50 -11.67
N GLU A 104 5.37 35.47 -12.06
CA GLU A 104 6.19 35.34 -13.28
C GLU A 104 7.18 34.19 -13.12
N ALA A 105 7.82 34.07 -11.93
CA ALA A 105 8.72 32.96 -11.61
C ALA A 105 8.03 31.59 -11.72
N GLN A 106 6.83 31.47 -11.15
CA GLN A 106 6.02 30.24 -11.21
C GLN A 106 5.61 29.88 -12.63
N THR A 107 5.20 30.86 -13.44
CA THR A 107 4.83 30.65 -14.84
C THR A 107 6.04 30.17 -15.65
N LEU A 108 7.18 30.86 -15.52
CA LEU A 108 8.42 30.49 -16.20
C LEU A 108 8.88 29.07 -15.80
N ALA A 109 8.81 28.74 -14.51
CA ALA A 109 9.15 27.42 -14.02
C ALA A 109 8.24 26.34 -14.60
N THR A 110 6.91 26.56 -14.62
CA THR A 110 5.95 25.63 -15.21
C THR A 110 6.25 25.37 -16.70
N GLU A 111 6.63 26.40 -17.44
CA GLU A 111 6.89 26.27 -18.89
C GLU A 111 8.26 25.66 -19.22
N LYS A 112 9.28 25.91 -18.39
CA LYS A 112 10.68 25.66 -18.77
C LYS A 112 11.43 24.70 -17.86
N VAL A 113 11.01 24.55 -16.59
CA VAL A 113 11.73 23.73 -15.60
C VAL A 113 11.05 22.38 -15.39
N MET A 114 9.72 22.36 -15.34
CA MET A 114 8.96 21.12 -15.09
C MET A 114 9.14 20.10 -16.21
N ALA A 115 8.99 18.82 -15.91
CA ALA A 115 8.91 17.75 -16.90
C ALA A 115 7.74 18.03 -17.86
N LYS A 116 7.97 17.94 -19.16
CA LYS A 116 6.93 18.19 -20.21
C LYS A 116 6.19 16.94 -20.60
N THR A 117 6.84 15.82 -20.49
CA THR A 117 6.32 14.47 -20.74
C THR A 117 6.64 13.62 -19.54
N ASN A 118 5.73 12.73 -19.18
CA ASN A 118 5.90 11.86 -18.02
C ASN A 118 5.87 12.64 -16.69
N SER A 119 4.66 13.05 -16.32
CA SER A 119 4.37 13.56 -14.97
C SER A 119 4.27 12.42 -13.92
N GLY A 120 4.76 11.23 -14.27
CA GLY A 120 4.64 9.99 -13.53
C GLY A 120 3.53 9.10 -14.08
N MET A 121 3.72 7.81 -13.95
CA MET A 121 2.81 6.81 -14.49
C MET A 121 1.79 6.36 -13.46
N PRO A 122 0.52 6.14 -13.84
CA PRO A 122 -0.52 5.65 -12.93
C PRO A 122 -0.32 4.17 -12.57
N TYR A 123 -0.59 3.87 -11.29
CA TYR A 123 -0.86 2.52 -10.81
C TYR A 123 -2.23 2.07 -11.30
N GLN A 124 -2.35 0.87 -11.86
CA GLN A 124 -3.55 0.43 -12.56
C GLN A 124 -4.20 -0.80 -11.93
N SER A 125 -5.53 -0.86 -11.99
CA SER A 125 -6.30 -2.04 -11.63
C SER A 125 -6.01 -3.21 -12.58
N PHE A 126 -5.96 -4.44 -12.07
CA PHE A 126 -6.00 -5.63 -12.93
C PHE A 126 -7.41 -5.83 -13.54
N GLY A 127 -8.43 -5.69 -12.73
CA GLY A 127 -9.84 -5.95 -13.06
C GLY A 127 -10.58 -6.66 -11.95
N ASP A 128 -11.53 -7.53 -12.28
CA ASP A 128 -12.39 -8.20 -11.33
C ASP A 128 -12.43 -9.72 -11.52
N LEU A 129 -12.55 -10.44 -10.41
CA LEU A 129 -13.14 -11.76 -10.36
C LEU A 129 -14.65 -11.61 -10.17
N ARG A 130 -15.43 -12.18 -11.08
CA ARG A 130 -16.91 -12.24 -11.02
C ARG A 130 -17.34 -13.66 -10.76
N ILE A 131 -18.21 -13.87 -9.75
CA ILE A 131 -18.79 -15.19 -9.45
C ILE A 131 -20.31 -15.05 -9.40
N ALA A 132 -21.01 -15.63 -10.38
CA ALA A 132 -22.46 -15.61 -10.47
C ALA A 132 -23.06 -16.87 -9.85
N PHE A 133 -23.99 -16.69 -8.93
CA PHE A 133 -24.72 -17.76 -8.24
C PHE A 133 -26.19 -17.76 -8.69
N PRO A 134 -26.59 -18.66 -9.60
CA PRO A 134 -27.96 -18.73 -10.05
C PRO A 134 -28.94 -18.98 -8.88
N GLY A 135 -30.02 -18.20 -8.84
CA GLY A 135 -31.05 -18.32 -7.81
C GLY A 135 -30.80 -17.57 -6.49
N HIS A 136 -29.63 -16.94 -6.29
CA HIS A 136 -29.30 -16.25 -5.03
C HIS A 136 -29.70 -14.75 -4.99
N THR A 137 -30.69 -14.35 -5.76
CA THR A 137 -31.21 -12.98 -5.80
C THR A 137 -32.07 -12.62 -4.58
N ARG A 138 -32.74 -13.61 -3.98
CA ARG A 138 -33.52 -13.47 -2.74
C ARG A 138 -32.81 -14.21 -1.61
N TYR A 139 -32.36 -13.48 -0.62
CA TYR A 139 -31.61 -14.03 0.51
C TYR A 139 -32.06 -13.40 1.84
N THR A 140 -31.76 -14.08 2.93
CA THR A 140 -31.99 -13.65 4.30
C THR A 140 -30.76 -13.90 5.16
N ASN A 141 -30.76 -13.45 6.40
CA ASN A 141 -29.72 -13.72 7.39
C ASN A 141 -28.31 -13.34 6.89
N TYR A 142 -28.22 -12.20 6.19
CA TYR A 142 -26.97 -11.72 5.60
C TYR A 142 -25.99 -11.19 6.65
N TYR A 143 -24.72 -11.55 6.48
CA TYR A 143 -23.61 -11.10 7.29
C TYR A 143 -22.32 -11.08 6.45
N ARG A 144 -21.51 -10.03 6.55
CA ARG A 144 -20.13 -10.01 6.05
C ARG A 144 -19.19 -9.38 7.05
N GLU A 145 -17.95 -9.88 7.10
CA GLU A 145 -16.89 -9.36 7.96
C GLU A 145 -15.51 -9.38 7.29
N LEU A 146 -14.66 -8.47 7.73
CA LEU A 146 -13.21 -8.56 7.66
C LEU A 146 -12.68 -8.82 9.07
N SER A 147 -12.09 -9.99 9.30
CA SER A 147 -11.39 -10.31 10.53
C SER A 147 -9.98 -9.72 10.46
N LEU A 148 -9.69 -8.77 11.34
CA LEU A 148 -8.34 -8.20 11.47
C LEU A 148 -7.38 -9.18 12.15
N ASP A 149 -7.87 -10.18 12.88
CA ASP A 149 -7.05 -11.18 13.55
C ASP A 149 -6.50 -12.26 12.62
N SER A 150 -7.10 -12.41 11.44
CA SER A 150 -6.75 -13.48 10.51
C SER A 150 -6.61 -13.02 9.06
N ALA A 151 -6.74 -11.72 8.78
CA ALA A 151 -6.66 -11.12 7.44
C ALA A 151 -7.53 -11.86 6.40
N ARG A 152 -8.77 -12.17 6.76
CA ARG A 152 -9.73 -12.87 5.90
C ARG A 152 -11.09 -12.20 5.89
N THR A 153 -11.84 -12.36 4.80
CA THR A 153 -13.24 -12.00 4.76
C THR A 153 -14.13 -13.23 4.89
N LEU A 154 -15.30 -13.02 5.47
CA LEU A 154 -16.37 -14.00 5.57
C LEU A 154 -17.68 -13.37 5.12
N VAL A 155 -18.42 -14.05 4.24
CA VAL A 155 -19.79 -13.71 3.85
C VAL A 155 -20.68 -14.89 4.15
N ARG A 156 -21.81 -14.65 4.84
CA ARG A 156 -22.85 -15.67 5.14
C ARG A 156 -24.21 -15.12 4.75
N TYR A 157 -25.05 -15.97 4.22
CA TYR A 157 -26.46 -15.67 3.90
C TYR A 157 -27.23 -16.96 3.72
N GLU A 158 -28.54 -16.85 3.62
CA GLU A 158 -29.45 -18.00 3.44
C GLU A 158 -30.32 -17.79 2.20
N VAL A 159 -30.49 -18.87 1.41
CA VAL A 159 -31.39 -18.94 0.25
C VAL A 159 -32.18 -20.25 0.37
N ASP A 160 -33.52 -20.17 0.37
CA ASP A 160 -34.42 -21.31 0.43
C ASP A 160 -34.10 -22.32 1.56
N GLY A 161 -33.72 -21.78 2.75
CA GLY A 161 -33.38 -22.58 3.92
C GLY A 161 -32.02 -23.29 3.82
N VAL A 162 -31.17 -22.93 2.85
CA VAL A 162 -29.78 -23.37 2.72
C VAL A 162 -28.87 -22.24 3.13
N GLN A 163 -27.96 -22.47 4.08
CA GLN A 163 -26.99 -21.52 4.52
C GLN A 163 -25.71 -21.62 3.67
N TYR A 164 -25.30 -20.50 3.08
CA TYR A 164 -24.10 -20.38 2.28
C TYR A 164 -23.03 -19.60 3.02
N ARG A 165 -21.77 -20.02 2.83
CA ARG A 165 -20.60 -19.40 3.41
C ARG A 165 -19.52 -19.24 2.36
N ARG A 166 -18.93 -18.03 2.26
CA ARG A 166 -17.78 -17.70 1.43
C ARG A 166 -16.66 -17.17 2.32
N GLU A 167 -15.48 -17.78 2.26
CA GLU A 167 -14.27 -17.29 2.91
C GLU A 167 -13.27 -16.88 1.83
N THR A 168 -12.72 -15.66 1.94
CA THR A 168 -11.70 -15.19 1.01
C THR A 168 -10.44 -14.83 1.77
N ILE A 169 -9.28 -15.25 1.24
CA ILE A 169 -7.96 -14.87 1.69
C ILE A 169 -7.10 -14.47 0.49
N THR A 170 -6.20 -13.51 0.70
CA THR A 170 -5.07 -13.23 -0.19
C THR A 170 -3.84 -13.83 0.46
N SER A 171 -3.46 -15.06 0.07
CA SER A 171 -2.47 -15.85 0.77
C SER A 171 -1.08 -15.18 0.76
N PHE A 172 -0.51 -14.94 1.94
CA PHE A 172 0.87 -14.44 2.08
C PHE A 172 1.90 -15.47 1.63
N THR A 173 1.63 -16.75 1.84
CA THR A 173 2.60 -17.83 1.58
C THR A 173 2.51 -18.37 0.16
N ASP A 174 1.29 -18.47 -0.39
CA ASP A 174 1.06 -19.07 -1.71
C ASP A 174 1.01 -18.04 -2.84
N GLN A 175 0.86 -16.73 -2.49
CA GLN A 175 0.82 -15.62 -3.43
C GLN A 175 -0.33 -15.69 -4.44
N VAL A 176 -1.50 -16.17 -3.98
CA VAL A 176 -2.76 -16.25 -4.73
C VAL A 176 -3.93 -15.78 -3.89
N ILE A 177 -5.03 -15.46 -4.55
CA ILE A 177 -6.32 -15.22 -3.90
C ILE A 177 -7.12 -16.53 -3.92
N MET A 178 -7.68 -16.89 -2.78
CA MET A 178 -8.50 -18.11 -2.62
C MET A 178 -9.88 -17.74 -2.09
N VAL A 179 -10.93 -18.26 -2.74
CA VAL A 179 -12.32 -18.12 -2.30
C VAL A 179 -12.89 -19.51 -2.06
N ARG A 180 -13.14 -19.85 -0.79
CA ARG A 180 -13.81 -21.10 -0.41
C ARG A 180 -15.30 -20.90 -0.34
N LEU A 181 -16.04 -21.75 -1.01
CA LEU A 181 -17.49 -21.75 -1.12
C LEU A 181 -18.05 -23.03 -0.49
N THR A 182 -18.91 -22.89 0.52
CA THR A 182 -19.54 -24.01 1.22
C THR A 182 -21.02 -23.74 1.48
N ALA A 183 -21.80 -24.83 1.66
CA ALA A 183 -23.17 -24.78 2.09
C ALA A 183 -23.41 -25.78 3.22
N ASN A 184 -24.48 -25.59 4.01
CA ASN A 184 -24.87 -26.53 5.08
C ASN A 184 -25.61 -27.80 4.57
N ARG A 185 -25.76 -27.94 3.24
CA ARG A 185 -26.31 -29.11 2.57
C ARG A 185 -25.43 -29.50 1.39
N PRO A 186 -25.19 -30.80 1.14
CA PRO A 186 -24.37 -31.25 0.02
C PRO A 186 -25.04 -30.93 -1.34
N GLY A 187 -24.22 -30.83 -2.40
CA GLY A 187 -24.69 -30.61 -3.77
C GLY A 187 -25.30 -29.22 -4.02
N ARG A 188 -25.02 -28.22 -3.16
CA ARG A 188 -25.62 -26.87 -3.27
C ARG A 188 -24.69 -25.79 -3.81
N ILE A 189 -23.47 -26.12 -4.11
CA ILE A 189 -22.54 -25.14 -4.67
C ILE A 189 -22.60 -25.22 -6.19
N THR A 190 -23.26 -24.21 -6.79
CA THR A 190 -23.36 -24.01 -8.24
C THR A 190 -23.06 -22.57 -8.57
N PHE A 191 -22.11 -22.33 -9.47
CA PHE A 191 -21.72 -20.99 -9.89
C PHE A 191 -21.02 -20.98 -11.24
N ASN A 192 -21.00 -19.79 -11.87
CA ASN A 192 -20.16 -19.47 -13.01
C ASN A 192 -19.16 -18.38 -12.59
N THR A 193 -17.92 -18.49 -13.00
CA THR A 193 -16.90 -17.49 -12.66
C THR A 193 -16.01 -17.13 -13.85
N GLN A 194 -15.60 -15.86 -13.90
CA GLN A 194 -14.77 -15.31 -14.96
C GLN A 194 -13.90 -14.17 -14.45
N LEU A 195 -12.86 -13.86 -15.19
CA LEU A 195 -12.05 -12.64 -15.01
C LEU A 195 -12.52 -11.57 -16.01
N THR A 196 -12.54 -10.32 -15.57
CA THR A 196 -12.77 -9.15 -16.41
C THR A 196 -11.70 -8.10 -16.15
N SER A 197 -11.43 -7.23 -17.13
CA SER A 197 -10.42 -6.17 -16.99
C SER A 197 -10.91 -4.89 -17.66
N PRO A 198 -10.58 -3.70 -17.12
CA PRO A 198 -10.81 -2.43 -17.77
C PRO A 198 -9.76 -2.08 -18.83
N HIS A 199 -8.66 -2.85 -18.94
CA HIS A 199 -7.64 -2.64 -19.96
C HIS A 199 -8.19 -2.95 -21.36
N GLN A 200 -7.71 -2.20 -22.35
CA GLN A 200 -8.02 -2.47 -23.75
C GLN A 200 -7.26 -3.70 -24.25
N ASP A 201 -7.79 -4.36 -25.27
CA ASP A 201 -7.14 -5.46 -25.98
C ASP A 201 -6.70 -6.64 -25.10
N VAL A 202 -7.41 -6.90 -23.98
CA VAL A 202 -7.16 -8.10 -23.20
C VAL A 202 -7.59 -9.36 -23.94
N VAL A 203 -6.82 -10.42 -23.79
CA VAL A 203 -7.10 -11.73 -24.36
C VAL A 203 -7.52 -12.67 -23.24
N ILE A 204 -8.73 -13.24 -23.34
CA ILE A 204 -9.26 -14.23 -22.41
C ILE A 204 -9.33 -15.57 -23.13
N THR A 205 -8.75 -16.62 -22.54
CA THR A 205 -8.76 -17.97 -23.10
C THR A 205 -9.12 -19.00 -22.04
N SER A 206 -9.73 -20.11 -22.51
CA SER A 206 -9.90 -21.33 -21.71
C SER A 206 -8.78 -22.29 -22.07
N GLU A 207 -8.00 -22.74 -21.08
CA GLU A 207 -6.93 -23.72 -21.25
C GLU A 207 -7.39 -25.12 -20.77
N GLU A 208 -6.70 -26.16 -21.21
CA GLU A 208 -6.87 -27.51 -20.68
C GLU A 208 -6.71 -27.52 -19.16
N GLY A 209 -7.40 -28.43 -18.46
CA GLY A 209 -7.37 -28.50 -17.00
C GLY A 209 -8.28 -27.49 -16.29
N ASN A 210 -9.32 -26.97 -16.99
CA ASN A 210 -10.31 -26.05 -16.42
C ASN A 210 -9.65 -24.75 -15.87
N CYS A 211 -8.84 -24.13 -16.67
CA CYS A 211 -8.19 -22.87 -16.33
C CYS A 211 -8.58 -21.76 -17.32
N VAL A 212 -9.02 -20.62 -16.81
CA VAL A 212 -9.21 -19.38 -17.56
C VAL A 212 -7.99 -18.51 -17.41
N THR A 213 -7.46 -17.98 -18.51
CA THR A 213 -6.41 -16.96 -18.48
C THR A 213 -6.92 -15.64 -19.02
N LEU A 214 -6.45 -14.54 -18.44
CA LEU A 214 -6.64 -13.18 -18.91
C LEU A 214 -5.26 -12.54 -19.04
N SER A 215 -4.87 -12.18 -20.26
CA SER A 215 -3.59 -11.51 -20.54
C SER A 215 -3.84 -10.11 -21.10
N GLY A 216 -2.98 -9.17 -20.75
CA GLY A 216 -3.07 -7.79 -21.21
C GLY A 216 -1.75 -7.05 -21.06
N VAL A 217 -1.78 -5.79 -21.48
CA VAL A 217 -0.66 -4.84 -21.36
C VAL A 217 -1.18 -3.56 -20.73
N SER A 218 -0.38 -2.94 -19.88
CA SER A 218 -0.72 -1.68 -19.23
C SER A 218 -1.00 -0.55 -20.24
N SER A 219 -1.77 0.45 -19.80
CA SER A 219 -2.31 1.48 -20.68
C SER A 219 -1.28 2.48 -21.19
N LEU A 220 -1.60 3.14 -22.32
CA LEU A 220 -0.96 4.36 -22.76
C LEU A 220 -1.27 5.50 -21.78
N HIS A 221 -0.26 6.26 -21.36
CA HIS A 221 -0.41 7.47 -20.56
C HIS A 221 0.59 8.54 -21.00
N GLU A 222 0.16 9.80 -21.11
CA GLU A 222 0.98 10.96 -21.50
C GLU A 222 1.89 10.72 -22.75
N GLY A 223 1.38 9.99 -23.73
CA GLY A 223 2.12 9.63 -24.96
C GLY A 223 3.13 8.48 -24.79
N LEU A 224 3.30 7.94 -23.59
CA LEU A 224 4.13 6.77 -23.32
C LEU A 224 3.29 5.49 -23.37
N LYS A 225 3.60 4.62 -24.33
CA LYS A 225 2.93 3.32 -24.44
C LYS A 225 3.34 2.42 -23.26
N GLY A 226 2.36 1.85 -22.59
CA GLY A 226 2.57 0.86 -21.56
C GLY A 226 3.30 -0.38 -22.07
N LYS A 227 4.14 -0.96 -21.23
CA LYS A 227 4.96 -2.14 -21.53
C LYS A 227 4.93 -3.19 -20.42
N VAL A 228 4.20 -2.93 -19.35
CA VAL A 228 3.96 -3.95 -18.34
C VAL A 228 2.94 -4.93 -18.89
N GLU A 229 3.41 -6.12 -19.22
CA GLU A 229 2.57 -7.26 -19.57
C GLU A 229 2.11 -7.97 -18.32
N PHE A 230 0.88 -8.41 -18.27
CA PHE A 230 0.32 -9.13 -17.13
C PHE A 230 -0.51 -10.33 -17.56
N GLN A 231 -0.56 -11.34 -16.72
CA GLN A 231 -1.49 -12.46 -16.85
C GLN A 231 -2.14 -12.78 -15.51
N GLY A 232 -3.47 -12.92 -15.53
CA GLY A 232 -4.25 -13.55 -14.48
C GLY A 232 -4.67 -14.96 -14.87
N ARG A 233 -4.68 -15.89 -13.91
CA ARG A 233 -5.14 -17.27 -14.09
C ARG A 233 -6.20 -17.58 -13.04
N LEU A 234 -7.30 -18.14 -13.49
CA LEU A 234 -8.47 -18.54 -12.68
C LEU A 234 -8.71 -20.04 -12.85
N THR A 235 -8.79 -20.76 -11.77
CA THR A 235 -9.24 -22.16 -11.73
C THR A 235 -10.01 -22.44 -10.45
N ALA A 236 -10.58 -23.65 -10.33
CA ALA A 236 -11.21 -24.10 -9.10
C ALA A 236 -10.84 -25.57 -8.78
N ARG A 237 -11.10 -25.93 -7.53
CA ARG A 237 -11.15 -27.33 -7.07
C ARG A 237 -12.51 -27.51 -6.43
N ASN A 238 -13.24 -28.57 -6.80
CA ASN A 238 -14.53 -28.91 -6.23
C ASN A 238 -14.51 -30.29 -5.59
N THR A 239 -15.37 -30.47 -4.59
CA THR A 239 -15.71 -31.77 -3.99
C THR A 239 -17.13 -32.09 -4.37
N GLY A 240 -17.37 -33.22 -5.03
CA GLY A 240 -18.66 -33.53 -5.64
C GLY A 240 -18.98 -32.61 -6.84
N GLY A 241 -20.10 -32.87 -7.50
CA GLY A 241 -20.57 -32.10 -8.65
C GLY A 241 -19.66 -32.20 -9.89
N GLN A 242 -19.87 -31.30 -10.83
CA GLN A 242 -19.13 -31.22 -12.09
C GLN A 242 -18.49 -29.85 -12.29
N MET A 243 -17.39 -29.81 -13.01
CA MET A 243 -16.69 -28.58 -13.40
C MET A 243 -16.41 -28.58 -14.90
N ALA A 244 -16.63 -27.46 -15.55
CA ALA A 244 -16.36 -27.25 -16.98
C ALA A 244 -15.76 -25.86 -17.20
N CYS A 245 -14.98 -25.72 -18.26
CA CYS A 245 -14.39 -24.44 -18.66
C CYS A 245 -14.55 -24.25 -20.16
N ALA A 246 -15.24 -23.20 -20.57
CA ALA A 246 -15.43 -22.84 -21.98
C ALA A 246 -15.62 -21.31 -22.11
N ASP A 247 -15.18 -20.75 -23.23
CA ASP A 247 -15.40 -19.35 -23.60
C ASP A 247 -15.03 -18.32 -22.51
N GLY A 248 -13.94 -18.60 -21.76
CA GLY A 248 -13.48 -17.74 -20.67
C GLY A 248 -14.30 -17.81 -19.38
N VAL A 249 -15.21 -18.79 -19.29
CA VAL A 249 -16.05 -19.02 -18.10
C VAL A 249 -15.74 -20.39 -17.50
N LEU A 250 -15.49 -20.40 -16.19
CA LEU A 250 -15.39 -21.62 -15.39
C LEU A 250 -16.71 -21.85 -14.66
N SER A 251 -17.33 -22.99 -14.84
CA SER A 251 -18.60 -23.38 -14.24
C SER A 251 -18.42 -24.55 -13.29
N VAL A 252 -19.06 -24.48 -12.13
CA VAL A 252 -19.19 -25.59 -11.17
C VAL A 252 -20.67 -25.83 -10.90
N GLU A 253 -21.11 -27.08 -10.95
CA GLU A 253 -22.52 -27.47 -10.76
C GLU A 253 -22.63 -28.57 -9.72
N GLY A 254 -23.48 -28.36 -8.72
CA GLY A 254 -23.87 -29.35 -7.72
C GLY A 254 -22.73 -29.84 -6.82
N ALA A 255 -21.72 -29.03 -6.54
CA ALA A 255 -20.64 -29.40 -5.63
C ALA A 255 -21.05 -29.27 -4.14
N ASP A 256 -20.39 -30.04 -3.28
CA ASP A 256 -20.50 -29.92 -1.81
C ASP A 256 -19.63 -28.73 -1.29
N GLU A 257 -18.48 -28.56 -1.89
CA GLU A 257 -17.52 -27.48 -1.64
C GLU A 257 -16.79 -27.11 -2.93
N ALA A 258 -16.43 -25.84 -3.09
CA ALA A 258 -15.51 -25.42 -4.12
C ALA A 258 -14.52 -24.38 -3.57
N ILE A 259 -13.29 -24.39 -4.12
CA ILE A 259 -12.26 -23.39 -3.84
C ILE A 259 -11.85 -22.79 -5.18
N VAL A 260 -12.10 -21.50 -5.34
CA VAL A 260 -11.67 -20.72 -6.51
C VAL A 260 -10.30 -20.13 -6.22
N TYR A 261 -9.37 -20.23 -7.17
CA TYR A 261 -8.03 -19.71 -7.09
C TYR A 261 -7.79 -18.68 -8.18
N VAL A 262 -7.19 -17.54 -7.82
CA VAL A 262 -6.72 -16.52 -8.76
C VAL A 262 -5.25 -16.22 -8.48
N SER A 263 -4.41 -16.35 -9.51
CA SER A 263 -3.04 -15.85 -9.50
C SER A 263 -2.89 -14.74 -10.53
N ILE A 264 -2.07 -13.74 -10.24
CA ILE A 264 -1.74 -12.63 -11.15
C ILE A 264 -0.23 -12.41 -11.09
N ALA A 265 0.38 -12.17 -12.24
CA ALA A 265 1.79 -11.80 -12.32
C ALA A 265 2.05 -10.89 -13.53
N THR A 266 3.18 -10.19 -13.51
CA THR A 266 3.63 -9.31 -14.57
C THR A 266 5.03 -9.68 -15.08
N ASN A 267 5.46 -9.00 -16.15
CA ASN A 267 6.82 -9.09 -16.67
C ASN A 267 7.82 -8.19 -15.90
N PHE A 268 7.39 -7.45 -14.89
CA PHE A 268 8.24 -6.55 -14.12
C PHE A 268 9.24 -7.32 -13.24
N ASN A 269 10.54 -7.05 -13.38
CA ASN A 269 11.62 -7.51 -12.50
C ASN A 269 12.06 -6.39 -11.54
N ASN A 270 12.31 -5.19 -12.09
CA ASN A 270 12.65 -3.97 -11.38
C ASN A 270 12.42 -2.75 -12.29
N TYR A 271 12.66 -1.54 -11.78
CA TYR A 271 12.39 -0.29 -12.50
C TYR A 271 13.17 -0.11 -13.82
N GLN A 272 14.17 -0.95 -14.10
CA GLN A 272 14.96 -0.95 -15.34
C GLN A 272 14.71 -2.18 -16.21
N ASP A 273 14.11 -3.23 -15.65
CA ASP A 273 13.97 -4.54 -16.28
C ASP A 273 12.54 -5.06 -16.24
N ILE A 274 11.95 -5.25 -17.41
CA ILE A 274 10.61 -5.79 -17.64
C ILE A 274 10.66 -7.01 -18.58
N THR A 275 11.70 -7.86 -18.46
CA THR A 275 11.90 -9.06 -19.29
C THR A 275 11.30 -10.33 -18.68
N GLY A 276 10.61 -10.23 -17.55
CA GLY A 276 9.98 -11.37 -16.90
C GLY A 276 8.89 -12.03 -17.75
N ASN A 277 8.50 -13.25 -17.38
CA ASN A 277 7.42 -13.99 -18.05
C ASN A 277 6.17 -14.05 -17.15
N PRO A 278 5.12 -13.24 -17.41
CA PRO A 278 3.92 -13.19 -16.58
C PRO A 278 3.16 -14.53 -16.58
N ALA A 279 3.12 -15.22 -17.71
CA ALA A 279 2.37 -16.48 -17.85
C ALA A 279 2.98 -17.61 -17.01
N GLU A 280 4.30 -17.75 -17.04
CA GLU A 280 5.04 -18.72 -16.25
C GLU A 280 4.90 -18.43 -14.75
N ARG A 281 5.13 -17.18 -14.34
CA ARG A 281 5.00 -16.76 -12.94
C ARG A 281 3.60 -17.00 -12.38
N ALA A 282 2.55 -16.60 -13.11
CA ALA A 282 1.18 -16.79 -12.67
C ALA A 282 0.82 -18.27 -12.57
N LYS A 283 1.31 -19.11 -13.51
CA LYS A 283 1.16 -20.57 -13.47
C LYS A 283 1.85 -21.18 -12.26
N ASP A 284 3.09 -20.79 -11.98
CA ASP A 284 3.87 -21.31 -10.86
C ASP A 284 3.25 -21.02 -9.50
N TYR A 285 2.72 -19.78 -9.30
CA TYR A 285 1.97 -19.45 -8.10
C TYR A 285 0.73 -20.34 -7.94
N LEU A 286 -0.02 -20.52 -9.02
CA LEU A 286 -1.24 -21.33 -9.01
C LEU A 286 -0.95 -22.79 -8.69
N VAL A 287 0.03 -23.39 -9.37
CA VAL A 287 0.42 -24.79 -9.17
C VAL A 287 0.85 -25.03 -7.73
N ARG A 288 1.69 -24.17 -7.16
CA ARG A 288 2.11 -24.27 -5.75
C ARG A 288 0.92 -24.17 -4.79
N ALA A 289 0.05 -23.20 -4.99
CA ALA A 289 -1.12 -23.00 -4.14
C ALA A 289 -2.04 -24.21 -4.13
N MET A 290 -2.18 -24.88 -5.25
CA MET A 290 -3.03 -26.07 -5.40
C MET A 290 -2.45 -27.35 -4.77
N THR A 291 -1.20 -27.36 -4.30
CA THR A 291 -0.66 -28.50 -3.55
C THR A 291 -1.20 -28.59 -2.13
N HIS A 292 -1.73 -27.51 -1.58
CA HIS A 292 -2.26 -27.42 -0.23
C HIS A 292 -3.78 -27.56 -0.18
N SER A 293 -4.31 -28.03 0.93
CA SER A 293 -5.72 -27.87 1.27
C SER A 293 -6.02 -26.42 1.65
N PHE A 294 -7.27 -25.96 1.48
CA PHE A 294 -7.65 -24.62 1.93
C PHE A 294 -7.42 -24.42 3.44
N THR A 295 -7.64 -25.44 4.24
CA THR A 295 -7.41 -25.39 5.70
C THR A 295 -5.94 -25.15 6.03
N GLU A 296 -5.04 -25.80 5.32
CA GLU A 296 -3.60 -25.61 5.47
C GLU A 296 -3.15 -24.24 4.96
N ALA A 297 -3.58 -23.85 3.75
CA ALA A 297 -3.29 -22.53 3.19
C ALA A 297 -3.78 -21.39 4.11
N ARG A 298 -5.00 -21.50 4.64
CA ARG A 298 -5.55 -20.55 5.62
C ARG A 298 -4.73 -20.49 6.91
N LYS A 299 -4.31 -21.65 7.41
CA LYS A 299 -3.45 -21.70 8.61
C LYS A 299 -2.13 -21.00 8.35
N ASN A 300 -1.43 -21.33 7.28
CA ASN A 300 -0.15 -20.74 6.91
C ASN A 300 -0.26 -19.23 6.69
N HIS A 301 -1.31 -18.77 6.01
CA HIS A 301 -1.64 -17.35 5.82
C HIS A 301 -1.84 -16.64 7.17
N THR A 302 -2.68 -17.21 8.05
CA THR A 302 -2.98 -16.61 9.36
C THR A 302 -1.74 -16.58 10.25
N ASP A 303 -0.95 -17.64 10.29
CA ASP A 303 0.28 -17.72 11.08
C ASP A 303 1.33 -16.71 10.58
N PHE A 304 1.46 -16.54 9.26
CA PHE A 304 2.34 -15.52 8.68
C PHE A 304 1.90 -14.11 9.10
N TYR A 305 0.64 -13.79 8.93
CA TYR A 305 0.07 -12.49 9.25
C TYR A 305 0.20 -12.16 10.75
N ARG A 306 -0.11 -13.10 11.61
CA ARG A 306 -0.04 -12.94 13.07
C ARG A 306 1.36 -12.66 13.59
N ARG A 307 2.42 -13.03 12.88
CA ARG A 307 3.79 -12.66 13.25
C ARG A 307 3.98 -11.13 13.36
N TYR A 308 3.19 -10.37 12.63
CA TYR A 308 3.17 -8.90 12.70
C TYR A 308 2.07 -8.38 13.61
N LEU A 309 0.85 -8.86 13.44
CA LEU A 309 -0.31 -8.31 14.14
C LEU A 309 -0.18 -8.43 15.66
N THR A 310 0.19 -9.62 16.16
CA THR A 310 0.18 -9.93 17.61
C THR A 310 1.29 -9.26 18.40
N ARG A 311 2.20 -8.54 17.75
CA ARG A 311 3.28 -7.80 18.42
C ARG A 311 2.77 -6.60 19.22
N VAL A 312 1.63 -6.06 18.87
CA VAL A 312 1.01 -4.89 19.53
C VAL A 312 -0.48 -5.11 19.63
N SER A 313 -1.02 -4.90 20.82
CA SER A 313 -2.46 -4.85 21.10
C SER A 313 -2.81 -3.54 21.78
N LEU A 314 -4.01 -3.03 21.54
CA LEU A 314 -4.54 -1.84 22.18
C LEU A 314 -5.91 -2.18 22.75
N ASP A 315 -6.02 -2.29 24.06
CA ASP A 315 -7.27 -2.47 24.79
C ASP A 315 -7.66 -1.16 25.49
N LEU A 316 -8.80 -0.61 25.12
CA LEU A 316 -9.38 0.61 25.71
C LEU A 316 -10.61 0.29 26.58
N GLY A 317 -10.84 -0.97 26.88
CA GLY A 317 -11.73 -1.49 27.91
C GLY A 317 -13.14 -1.84 27.47
N ASP A 318 -13.84 -1.04 26.72
CA ASP A 318 -15.30 -1.20 26.49
C ASP A 318 -15.62 -1.73 25.09
N ASN A 319 -16.26 -2.89 24.99
CA ASN A 319 -16.70 -3.52 23.74
C ASN A 319 -18.23 -3.60 23.58
N ARG A 320 -19.00 -2.85 24.38
CA ARG A 320 -20.48 -2.92 24.40
C ARG A 320 -21.15 -2.73 23.04
N TYR A 321 -20.49 -2.11 22.07
CA TYR A 321 -21.02 -1.84 20.73
C TYR A 321 -20.54 -2.81 19.65
N GLU A 322 -19.83 -3.89 19.99
CA GLU A 322 -19.32 -4.84 18.99
C GLU A 322 -20.44 -5.57 18.19
N HIS A 323 -21.66 -5.63 18.75
CA HIS A 323 -22.85 -6.18 18.08
C HIS A 323 -23.50 -5.21 17.09
N VAL A 324 -23.03 -3.96 17.01
CA VAL A 324 -23.50 -2.93 16.06
C VAL A 324 -22.60 -2.96 14.84
N THR A 325 -23.17 -2.80 13.63
CA THR A 325 -22.38 -2.77 12.39
C THR A 325 -21.40 -1.61 12.36
N THR A 326 -20.26 -1.80 11.69
CA THR A 326 -19.16 -0.84 11.71
C THR A 326 -19.57 0.55 11.19
N ASP A 327 -20.38 0.62 10.13
CA ASP A 327 -20.92 1.88 9.60
C ASP A 327 -21.74 2.64 10.66
N LYS A 328 -22.64 1.95 11.35
CA LYS A 328 -23.45 2.57 12.42
C LYS A 328 -22.61 2.99 13.63
N ARG A 329 -21.56 2.22 13.96
CA ARG A 329 -20.61 2.62 15.03
C ARG A 329 -19.88 3.91 14.69
N VAL A 330 -19.45 4.06 13.42
CA VAL A 330 -18.80 5.27 12.92
C VAL A 330 -19.78 6.47 12.94
N GLU A 331 -21.00 6.29 12.41
CA GLU A 331 -22.03 7.34 12.39
C GLU A 331 -22.38 7.85 13.80
N ASN A 332 -22.46 6.95 14.78
CA ASN A 332 -22.86 7.27 16.14
C ASN A 332 -21.67 7.56 17.09
N PHE A 333 -20.44 7.61 16.58
CA PHE A 333 -19.23 7.70 17.42
C PHE A 333 -19.26 8.90 18.38
N LYS A 334 -19.72 10.06 17.91
CA LYS A 334 -19.81 11.29 18.72
C LYS A 334 -20.71 11.12 19.94
N GLN A 335 -21.73 10.28 19.87
CA GLN A 335 -22.69 10.02 20.95
C GLN A 335 -22.24 8.88 21.87
N THR A 336 -21.54 7.91 21.33
CA THR A 336 -21.19 6.67 22.02
C THR A 336 -19.81 6.70 22.68
N ASN A 337 -18.86 7.49 22.13
CA ASN A 337 -17.45 7.45 22.49
C ASN A 337 -16.91 6.00 22.51
N ASP A 338 -17.23 5.24 21.48
CA ASP A 338 -16.94 3.81 21.33
C ASP A 338 -15.42 3.51 21.37
N ALA A 339 -14.92 3.22 22.55
CA ALA A 339 -13.48 2.97 22.78
C ALA A 339 -12.95 1.76 22.00
N HIS A 340 -13.78 0.70 21.85
CA HIS A 340 -13.40 -0.47 21.07
C HIS A 340 -13.27 -0.15 19.57
N LEU A 341 -14.09 0.77 19.03
CA LEU A 341 -13.94 1.23 17.64
C LEU A 341 -12.61 1.96 17.44
N VAL A 342 -12.15 2.75 18.42
CA VAL A 342 -10.82 3.40 18.36
C VAL A 342 -9.71 2.36 18.33
N ALA A 343 -9.78 1.33 19.20
CA ALA A 343 -8.82 0.22 19.20
C ALA A 343 -8.87 -0.58 17.88
N THR A 344 -10.07 -0.82 17.35
CA THR A 344 -10.26 -1.45 16.03
C THR A 344 -9.63 -0.63 14.92
N TYR A 345 -9.83 0.70 14.92
CA TYR A 345 -9.25 1.62 13.94
C TYR A 345 -7.72 1.64 13.98
N PHE A 346 -7.13 1.64 15.18
CA PHE A 346 -5.69 1.48 15.36
C PHE A 346 -5.16 0.18 14.73
N GLN A 347 -5.80 -0.95 15.02
CA GLN A 347 -5.40 -2.24 14.43
C GLN A 347 -5.68 -2.29 12.92
N PHE A 348 -6.72 -1.62 12.44
CA PHE A 348 -6.99 -1.52 11.00
C PHE A 348 -5.91 -0.74 10.26
N GLY A 349 -5.36 0.33 10.84
CA GLY A 349 -4.20 1.04 10.27
C GLY A 349 -2.97 0.12 10.15
N ARG A 350 -2.67 -0.66 11.18
CA ARG A 350 -1.60 -1.67 11.13
C ARG A 350 -1.89 -2.76 10.09
N TYR A 351 -3.13 -3.24 10.03
CA TYR A 351 -3.59 -4.20 9.03
C TYR A 351 -3.35 -3.70 7.60
N LEU A 352 -3.70 -2.46 7.29
CA LEU A 352 -3.51 -1.88 5.96
C LEU A 352 -2.03 -1.87 5.56
N LEU A 353 -1.12 -1.50 6.46
CA LEU A 353 0.31 -1.51 6.16
C LEU A 353 0.84 -2.95 5.98
N ILE A 354 0.46 -3.89 6.83
CA ILE A 354 0.84 -5.31 6.71
C ILE A 354 0.40 -5.88 5.36
N CYS A 355 -0.83 -5.52 4.92
CA CYS A 355 -1.42 -6.04 3.68
C CYS A 355 -0.93 -5.35 2.40
N SER A 356 -0.33 -4.15 2.49
CA SER A 356 0.09 -3.37 1.32
C SER A 356 1.60 -3.20 1.17
N SER A 357 2.41 -3.61 2.16
CA SER A 357 3.86 -3.46 2.13
C SER A 357 4.53 -4.67 2.79
N GLN A 358 5.13 -5.52 1.98
CA GLN A 358 5.87 -6.70 2.46
C GLN A 358 7.31 -6.70 1.90
N PRO A 359 8.30 -7.20 2.65
CA PRO A 359 9.67 -7.33 2.15
C PRO A 359 9.72 -8.04 0.80
N GLY A 360 10.45 -7.45 -0.15
CA GLY A 360 10.57 -7.93 -1.53
C GLY A 360 9.52 -7.35 -2.49
N GLY A 361 8.45 -6.70 -1.99
CA GLY A 361 7.40 -6.03 -2.78
C GLY A 361 7.66 -4.53 -3.04
N GLN A 362 6.71 -3.83 -3.64
CA GLN A 362 6.74 -2.38 -3.80
C GLN A 362 6.22 -1.67 -2.53
N PRO A 363 6.56 -0.38 -2.31
CA PRO A 363 5.98 0.38 -1.22
C PRO A 363 4.46 0.55 -1.38
N ALA A 364 3.78 0.77 -0.26
CA ALA A 364 2.39 1.24 -0.28
C ALA A 364 2.29 2.60 -0.98
N ASN A 365 1.49 2.68 -2.06
CA ASN A 365 1.25 3.92 -2.80
C ASN A 365 0.15 4.78 -2.14
N LEU A 366 -0.37 5.83 -2.82
CA LEU A 366 -1.45 6.69 -2.28
C LEU A 366 -2.69 5.92 -1.81
N GLN A 367 -2.97 4.77 -2.41
CA GLN A 367 -4.10 3.89 -2.08
C GLN A 367 -3.67 2.56 -1.43
N GLY A 368 -2.44 2.48 -0.91
CA GLY A 368 -1.87 1.25 -0.40
C GLY A 368 -1.53 0.29 -1.53
N ILE A 369 -2.42 -0.66 -1.82
CA ILE A 369 -2.34 -1.60 -2.94
C ILE A 369 -3.70 -1.69 -3.69
N TRP A 370 -4.75 -1.05 -3.16
CA TRP A 370 -6.12 -1.17 -3.66
C TRP A 370 -6.49 0.00 -4.58
N ASN A 371 -6.90 -0.31 -5.81
CA ASN A 371 -7.29 0.68 -6.80
C ASN A 371 -8.19 0.03 -7.87
N ASP A 372 -9.38 0.62 -8.10
CA ASP A 372 -10.37 0.12 -9.07
C ASP A 372 -10.28 0.77 -10.46
N LYS A 373 -9.32 1.70 -10.67
CA LYS A 373 -9.25 2.52 -11.87
C LYS A 373 -7.97 2.28 -12.68
N LEU A 374 -8.02 2.56 -13.98
CA LEU A 374 -6.83 2.67 -14.83
C LEU A 374 -6.08 3.99 -14.60
N PHE A 375 -6.83 5.05 -14.30
CA PHE A 375 -6.31 6.39 -14.06
C PHE A 375 -6.92 6.92 -12.75
N PRO A 376 -6.38 6.50 -11.60
CA PRO A 376 -6.87 6.94 -10.29
C PRO A 376 -6.49 8.40 -10.03
N SER A 377 -7.07 8.99 -8.99
CA SER A 377 -6.70 10.33 -8.54
C SER A 377 -5.20 10.39 -8.22
N TRP A 378 -4.53 11.42 -8.75
CA TRP A 378 -3.08 11.62 -8.64
C TRP A 378 -2.27 10.38 -9.07
N ASP A 379 -2.83 9.58 -10.00
CA ASP A 379 -2.25 8.37 -10.58
C ASP A 379 -1.89 7.29 -9.53
N SER A 380 -2.33 7.44 -8.28
CA SER A 380 -1.93 6.61 -7.13
C SER A 380 -0.41 6.45 -7.02
N LYS A 381 0.34 7.51 -7.35
CA LYS A 381 1.81 7.55 -7.32
C LYS A 381 2.36 7.49 -5.89
N TYR A 382 3.67 7.43 -5.77
CA TYR A 382 4.40 7.62 -4.52
C TYR A 382 4.63 9.12 -4.32
N THR A 383 3.71 9.79 -3.62
CA THR A 383 3.78 11.23 -3.37
C THR A 383 4.67 11.49 -2.15
N CYS A 384 5.81 12.14 -2.36
CA CYS A 384 6.92 12.26 -1.42
C CYS A 384 6.97 13.63 -0.72
N ASN A 385 5.88 14.40 -0.75
CA ASN A 385 5.78 15.64 0.01
C ASN A 385 4.96 15.49 1.30
N ILE A 386 4.44 14.28 1.61
CA ILE A 386 3.81 13.88 2.86
C ILE A 386 3.24 12.44 2.81
N ASN A 387 2.59 12.02 1.72
CA ASN A 387 1.73 10.83 1.73
C ASN A 387 2.52 9.53 1.88
N LEU A 388 3.60 9.36 1.12
CA LEU A 388 4.46 8.18 1.23
C LEU A 388 5.09 8.11 2.62
N GLU A 389 5.58 9.21 3.14
CA GLU A 389 6.13 9.32 4.48
C GLU A 389 5.11 8.93 5.54
N MET A 390 3.89 9.49 5.45
CA MET A 390 2.80 9.23 6.40
C MET A 390 2.36 7.77 6.39
N ASN A 391 2.35 7.10 5.23
CA ASN A 391 2.05 5.68 5.15
C ASN A 391 2.97 4.83 6.04
N TYR A 392 4.23 5.25 6.22
CA TYR A 392 5.24 4.51 6.98
C TYR A 392 5.51 5.04 8.39
N TRP A 393 4.94 6.18 8.81
CA TRP A 393 5.13 6.68 10.16
C TRP A 393 4.74 5.68 11.27
N PRO A 394 3.69 4.84 11.10
CA PRO A 394 3.36 3.86 12.14
C PRO A 394 4.33 2.68 12.20
N SER A 395 5.17 2.43 11.21
CA SER A 395 5.93 1.19 11.09
C SER A 395 6.85 0.92 12.29
N GLU A 396 7.70 1.86 12.65
CA GLU A 396 8.63 1.69 13.78
C GLU A 396 7.90 1.71 15.12
N VAL A 397 7.05 2.73 15.35
CA VAL A 397 6.34 2.93 16.63
C VAL A 397 5.34 1.83 16.95
N THR A 398 4.87 1.06 15.95
CA THR A 398 3.92 -0.04 16.16
C THR A 398 4.53 -1.42 15.89
N ASN A 399 5.86 -1.52 15.97
CA ASN A 399 6.61 -2.78 15.85
C ASN A 399 6.36 -3.52 14.52
N LEU A 400 6.45 -2.78 13.40
CA LEU A 400 6.31 -3.26 12.02
C LEU A 400 7.52 -2.86 11.16
N SER A 401 8.69 -2.78 11.78
CA SER A 401 9.94 -2.28 11.20
C SER A 401 10.31 -2.93 9.86
N GLU A 402 10.09 -4.23 9.71
CA GLU A 402 10.44 -4.99 8.50
C GLU A 402 9.63 -4.52 7.28
N LEU A 403 8.45 -3.95 7.51
CA LEU A 403 7.58 -3.45 6.44
C LEU A 403 8.11 -2.16 5.79
N ASN A 404 9.16 -1.55 6.36
CA ASN A 404 9.90 -0.45 5.74
C ASN A 404 10.82 -0.92 4.59
N GLU A 405 11.10 -2.22 4.45
CA GLU A 405 12.06 -2.70 3.43
C GLU A 405 11.71 -2.21 2.01
N PRO A 406 10.45 -2.28 1.53
CA PRO A 406 10.10 -1.75 0.22
C PRO A 406 10.36 -0.25 0.07
N LEU A 407 10.09 0.55 1.11
CA LEU A 407 10.41 1.98 1.14
C LEU A 407 11.92 2.21 1.08
N PHE A 408 12.71 1.47 1.86
CA PHE A 408 14.17 1.62 1.87
C PHE A 408 14.79 1.24 0.52
N ARG A 409 14.22 0.23 -0.16
CA ARG A 409 14.61 -0.12 -1.52
C ARG A 409 14.26 1.00 -2.50
N LEU A 410 13.05 1.55 -2.45
CA LEU A 410 12.67 2.71 -3.27
C LEU A 410 13.65 3.87 -3.04
N ILE A 411 14.00 4.19 -1.79
CA ILE A 411 14.94 5.28 -1.49
C ILE A 411 16.32 5.01 -2.11
N ARG A 412 16.84 3.78 -2.03
CA ARG A 412 18.09 3.41 -2.70
C ARG A 412 17.99 3.59 -4.22
N GLU A 413 16.91 3.12 -4.83
CA GLU A 413 16.69 3.20 -6.27
C GLU A 413 16.54 4.65 -6.76
N VAL A 414 15.74 5.49 -6.08
CA VAL A 414 15.61 6.92 -6.44
C VAL A 414 16.89 7.73 -6.13
N SER A 415 17.70 7.29 -5.17
CA SER A 415 19.00 7.93 -4.95
C SER A 415 19.95 7.72 -6.14
N GLU A 416 19.83 6.61 -6.86
CA GLU A 416 20.62 6.38 -8.08
C GLU A 416 20.08 7.17 -9.27
N THR A 417 18.77 7.10 -9.54
CA THR A 417 18.16 7.86 -10.66
C THR A 417 18.22 9.37 -10.42
N GLY A 418 18.13 9.81 -9.17
CA GLY A 418 18.20 11.20 -8.75
C GLY A 418 19.56 11.88 -8.96
N LYS A 419 20.66 11.12 -9.08
CA LYS A 419 21.99 11.66 -9.44
C LYS A 419 21.97 12.28 -10.84
N GLU A 420 21.34 11.59 -11.78
CA GLU A 420 21.20 12.11 -13.15
C GLU A 420 20.32 13.36 -13.19
N THR A 421 19.21 13.35 -12.44
CA THR A 421 18.32 14.52 -12.32
C THR A 421 19.04 15.73 -11.70
N ALA A 422 19.82 15.52 -10.62
CA ALA A 422 20.63 16.58 -10.00
C ALA A 422 21.61 17.20 -11.00
N ARG A 423 22.30 16.37 -11.76
CA ARG A 423 23.24 16.80 -12.80
C ARG A 423 22.55 17.54 -13.95
N ILE A 424 21.46 17.00 -14.50
CA ILE A 424 20.77 17.55 -15.67
C ILE A 424 20.03 18.84 -15.34
N MET A 425 19.27 18.87 -14.24
CA MET A 425 18.40 19.99 -13.92
C MET A 425 19.11 21.11 -13.14
N TYR A 426 20.10 20.76 -12.30
CA TYR A 426 20.74 21.70 -11.37
C TYR A 426 22.24 21.89 -11.61
N GLY A 427 22.89 21.03 -12.40
CA GLY A 427 24.33 21.01 -12.57
C GLY A 427 25.07 20.62 -11.28
N ALA A 428 24.41 19.95 -10.36
CA ALA A 428 24.89 19.61 -9.04
C ALA A 428 25.26 18.13 -8.92
N ASN A 429 26.14 17.82 -7.99
CA ASN A 429 26.41 16.47 -7.52
C ASN A 429 25.38 16.06 -6.45
N GLY A 430 25.53 14.81 -5.93
CA GLY A 430 24.55 14.23 -5.03
C GLY A 430 23.32 13.74 -5.79
N TRP A 431 22.15 13.75 -5.15
CA TRP A 431 20.90 13.31 -5.77
C TRP A 431 19.70 14.11 -5.28
N VAL A 432 18.68 14.22 -6.13
CA VAL A 432 17.43 14.93 -5.86
C VAL A 432 16.22 14.05 -6.20
N LEU A 433 15.18 14.18 -5.39
CA LEU A 433 13.83 13.71 -5.69
C LEU A 433 12.87 14.87 -5.41
N HIS A 434 12.01 15.16 -6.39
CA HIS A 434 10.93 16.13 -6.22
C HIS A 434 9.72 15.50 -5.50
N HIS A 435 8.53 16.10 -5.63
CA HIS A 435 7.38 15.75 -4.80
C HIS A 435 6.73 14.39 -5.12
N ASN A 436 7.02 13.77 -6.27
CA ASN A 436 6.46 12.49 -6.70
C ASN A 436 7.49 11.58 -7.36
N THR A 437 7.28 10.28 -7.21
CA THR A 437 7.91 9.24 -8.02
C THR A 437 6.89 8.14 -8.36
N ASP A 438 7.26 7.20 -9.22
CA ASP A 438 6.44 6.08 -9.65
C ASP A 438 7.23 4.76 -9.60
N ILE A 439 6.69 3.68 -10.18
CA ILE A 439 7.40 2.40 -10.23
C ILE A 439 8.71 2.48 -11.04
N TRP A 440 8.83 3.45 -11.97
CA TRP A 440 10.00 3.67 -12.83
C TRP A 440 11.08 4.51 -12.16
N ARG A 441 10.84 4.95 -10.91
CA ARG A 441 11.79 5.76 -10.11
C ARG A 441 12.16 7.07 -10.79
N ILE A 442 11.19 7.75 -11.42
CA ILE A 442 11.39 9.11 -11.90
C ILE A 442 11.68 10.05 -10.72
N THR A 443 12.50 11.05 -10.95
CA THR A 443 12.94 12.00 -9.89
C THR A 443 12.83 13.47 -10.29
N GLY A 444 12.53 13.75 -11.57
CA GLY A 444 12.33 15.11 -12.08
C GLY A 444 11.08 15.79 -11.50
N ALA A 445 11.01 17.10 -11.61
CA ALA A 445 9.86 17.89 -11.18
C ALA A 445 8.67 17.63 -12.10
N VAL A 446 7.56 17.08 -11.56
CA VAL A 446 6.35 16.71 -12.31
C VAL A 446 5.17 17.61 -11.98
N ASP A 447 4.07 17.47 -12.72
CA ASP A 447 2.87 18.30 -12.64
C ASP A 447 3.17 19.77 -13.03
N LYS A 448 2.78 20.74 -12.21
CA LYS A 448 3.04 22.17 -12.42
C LYS A 448 3.91 22.73 -11.30
N ALA A 449 4.61 23.81 -11.53
CA ALA A 449 5.48 24.44 -10.53
C ALA A 449 4.79 24.71 -9.18
N PRO A 450 3.48 25.09 -9.11
CA PRO A 450 2.79 25.26 -7.83
C PRO A 450 2.85 24.06 -6.88
N SER A 451 2.88 22.85 -7.40
CA SER A 451 2.92 21.61 -6.61
C SER A 451 4.28 20.93 -6.69
N GLY A 452 4.88 20.92 -7.88
CA GLY A 452 5.99 20.02 -8.21
C GLY A 452 7.39 20.63 -8.11
N LEU A 453 7.53 21.95 -8.04
CA LEU A 453 8.85 22.62 -7.96
C LEU A 453 9.38 22.62 -6.52
N TRP A 454 9.52 21.44 -5.95
CA TRP A 454 9.96 21.23 -4.58
C TRP A 454 11.02 20.11 -4.53
N PRO A 455 12.31 20.44 -4.31
CA PRO A 455 13.39 19.46 -4.43
C PRO A 455 13.68 18.66 -3.17
N SER A 456 12.87 18.79 -2.12
CA SER A 456 13.20 18.26 -0.79
C SER A 456 12.58 16.88 -0.48
N GLY A 457 11.93 16.21 -1.45
CA GLY A 457 11.34 14.88 -1.26
C GLY A 457 12.38 13.84 -0.85
N GLY A 458 13.55 13.84 -1.51
CA GLY A 458 14.63 12.93 -1.14
C GLY A 458 15.18 13.14 0.27
N ALA A 459 15.28 14.41 0.70
CA ALA A 459 15.72 14.74 2.07
C ALA A 459 14.71 14.24 3.11
N TRP A 460 13.41 14.36 2.83
CA TRP A 460 12.37 13.85 3.75
C TRP A 460 12.38 12.34 3.84
N LEU A 461 12.51 11.64 2.73
CA LEU A 461 12.61 10.18 2.72
C LEU A 461 13.85 9.67 3.47
N CYS A 462 14.98 10.39 3.42
CA CYS A 462 16.19 10.07 4.19
C CYS A 462 15.92 9.99 5.69
N ARG A 463 14.92 10.72 6.21
CA ARG A 463 14.53 10.66 7.62
C ARG A 463 14.12 9.26 8.06
N HIS A 464 13.42 8.48 7.21
CA HIS A 464 13.04 7.11 7.52
C HIS A 464 14.25 6.18 7.71
N LEU A 465 15.33 6.41 6.96
CA LEU A 465 16.58 5.67 7.14
C LEU A 465 17.23 5.98 8.48
N TRP A 466 17.22 7.27 8.87
CA TRP A 466 17.76 7.70 10.16
C TRP A 466 16.88 7.20 11.33
N GLU A 467 15.56 7.30 11.24
CA GLU A 467 14.63 6.80 12.25
C GLU A 467 14.79 5.29 12.48
N ARG A 468 14.96 4.50 11.42
CA ARG A 468 15.26 3.07 11.55
C ARG A 468 16.47 2.82 12.44
N TYR A 469 17.54 3.58 12.26
CA TYR A 469 18.71 3.50 13.13
C TYR A 469 18.39 3.91 14.57
N LEU A 470 17.65 5.00 14.77
CA LEU A 470 17.28 5.45 16.12
C LEU A 470 16.44 4.42 16.89
N TYR A 471 15.55 3.70 16.21
CA TYR A 471 14.73 2.66 16.85
C TYR A 471 15.47 1.35 17.09
N THR A 472 16.48 1.02 16.29
CA THR A 472 17.12 -0.31 16.33
C THR A 472 18.54 -0.28 16.86
N GLY A 473 19.25 0.85 16.76
CA GLY A 473 20.69 0.93 17.02
C GLY A 473 21.54 0.16 16.03
N ASP A 474 20.97 -0.26 14.88
CA ASP A 474 21.66 -1.08 13.86
C ASP A 474 22.69 -0.24 13.10
N THR A 475 23.95 -0.33 13.53
CA THR A 475 25.08 0.40 12.94
C THR A 475 25.47 -0.13 11.56
N GLU A 476 25.24 -1.41 11.26
CA GLU A 476 25.49 -1.98 9.94
C GLU A 476 24.48 -1.45 8.92
N PHE A 477 23.20 -1.37 9.31
CA PHE A 477 22.19 -0.71 8.50
C PHE A 477 22.58 0.75 8.25
N LEU A 478 22.91 1.52 9.30
CA LEU A 478 23.33 2.93 9.15
C LEU A 478 24.50 3.06 8.20
N ARG A 479 25.55 2.24 8.34
CA ARG A 479 26.70 2.23 7.43
C ARG A 479 26.28 1.99 5.98
N SER A 480 25.31 1.11 5.75
CA SER A 480 24.81 0.78 4.40
C SER A 480 24.05 1.94 3.74
N VAL A 481 23.38 2.79 4.52
CA VAL A 481 22.55 3.91 4.02
C VAL A 481 23.20 5.28 4.16
N TYR A 482 24.27 5.42 4.93
CA TYR A 482 24.98 6.69 5.14
C TYR A 482 25.41 7.37 3.82
N PRO A 483 25.89 6.65 2.78
CA PRO A 483 26.17 7.29 1.50
C PRO A 483 24.96 7.98 0.87
N ILE A 484 23.75 7.44 1.07
CA ILE A 484 22.50 8.01 0.55
C ILE A 484 22.20 9.35 1.25
N LEU A 485 22.30 9.37 2.59
CA LEU A 485 22.10 10.60 3.39
C LEU A 485 23.14 11.66 3.00
N ARG A 486 24.43 11.27 2.95
CA ARG A 486 25.53 12.18 2.61
C ARG A 486 25.36 12.81 1.23
N GLU A 487 25.03 12.03 0.21
CA GLU A 487 24.90 12.55 -1.16
C GLU A 487 23.62 13.39 -1.31
N SER A 488 22.53 13.11 -0.56
CA SER A 488 21.39 14.03 -0.47
C SER A 488 21.79 15.36 0.16
N GLY A 489 22.56 15.33 1.26
CA GLY A 489 23.09 16.53 1.90
C GLY A 489 24.02 17.35 0.98
N ARG A 490 24.87 16.66 0.20
CA ARG A 490 25.75 17.28 -0.80
C ARG A 490 24.99 18.03 -1.87
N PHE A 491 23.86 17.47 -2.35
CA PHE A 491 23.01 18.17 -3.32
C PHE A 491 22.58 19.54 -2.79
N PHE A 492 22.09 19.62 -1.56
CA PHE A 492 21.66 20.91 -0.97
C PHE A 492 22.81 21.86 -0.72
N ASP A 493 23.97 21.35 -0.31
CA ASP A 493 25.18 22.19 -0.15
C ASP A 493 25.57 22.91 -1.46
N GLU A 494 25.40 22.24 -2.61
CA GLU A 494 25.74 22.80 -3.92
C GLU A 494 24.63 23.70 -4.52
N ILE A 495 23.35 23.50 -4.20
CA ILE A 495 22.24 24.26 -4.83
C ILE A 495 21.74 25.45 -4.01
N MET A 496 21.98 25.46 -2.70
CA MET A 496 21.58 26.61 -1.88
C MET A 496 22.34 27.88 -2.27
N VAL A 497 21.63 28.98 -2.20
CA VAL A 497 22.14 30.30 -2.57
C VAL A 497 21.89 31.30 -1.45
N LYS A 498 22.71 32.35 -1.40
CA LYS A 498 22.49 33.48 -0.48
C LYS A 498 21.36 34.37 -1.02
N GLU A 499 20.32 34.54 -0.20
CA GLU A 499 19.31 35.53 -0.54
C GLU A 499 19.83 36.96 -0.36
N PRO A 500 19.34 37.95 -1.16
CA PRO A 500 19.97 39.26 -1.25
C PRO A 500 19.84 40.18 -0.02
N ALA A 501 18.79 39.99 0.81
CA ALA A 501 18.46 40.93 1.89
C ALA A 501 19.30 40.70 3.16
N HIS A 502 19.50 39.39 3.54
CA HIS A 502 20.14 39.01 4.80
C HIS A 502 21.37 38.11 4.61
N ASN A 503 21.65 37.68 3.38
CA ASN A 503 22.69 36.70 3.04
C ASN A 503 22.44 35.30 3.67
N TRP A 504 21.22 34.95 3.96
CA TRP A 504 20.90 33.61 4.42
C TRP A 504 21.00 32.59 3.28
N LEU A 505 21.47 31.40 3.60
CA LEU A 505 21.46 30.28 2.65
C LEU A 505 20.05 29.74 2.55
N VAL A 506 19.51 29.68 1.33
CA VAL A 506 18.15 29.25 1.05
C VAL A 506 18.09 28.36 -0.19
N VAL A 507 17.12 27.45 -0.21
CA VAL A 507 16.69 26.79 -1.45
C VAL A 507 15.85 27.76 -2.26
N CYS A 508 16.23 27.99 -3.51
CA CYS A 508 15.51 28.85 -4.44
C CYS A 508 15.77 28.43 -5.90
N PRO A 509 14.73 28.19 -6.72
CA PRO A 509 13.31 28.20 -6.35
C PRO A 509 12.88 26.98 -5.56
N SER A 510 11.81 27.13 -4.77
CA SER A 510 11.11 26.05 -4.08
C SER A 510 9.64 26.43 -3.87
N ASN A 511 8.88 25.59 -3.19
CA ASN A 511 7.56 25.93 -2.66
C ASN A 511 7.38 25.30 -1.26
N SER A 512 6.40 25.80 -0.50
CA SER A 512 5.94 25.11 0.70
C SER A 512 4.66 24.34 0.35
N PRO A 513 4.73 23.03 0.14
CA PRO A 513 3.55 22.27 -0.28
C PRO A 513 2.42 22.30 0.77
N GLU A 514 1.17 22.68 0.46
CA GLU A 514 0.76 23.39 -0.78
C GLU A 514 0.24 24.79 -0.42
N ASN A 515 1.10 25.62 0.15
CA ASN A 515 0.73 26.93 0.70
C ASN A 515 0.83 28.02 -0.38
N VAL A 516 -0.26 28.76 -0.54
CA VAL A 516 -0.33 29.89 -1.46
C VAL A 516 -0.03 31.18 -0.69
N HIS A 517 0.87 32.01 -1.24
CA HIS A 517 1.13 33.36 -0.74
C HIS A 517 0.80 34.43 -1.79
N SER A 518 0.63 35.67 -1.35
CA SER A 518 0.38 36.81 -2.21
C SER A 518 1.67 37.57 -2.43
N GLY A 519 2.00 37.82 -3.70
CA GLY A 519 3.11 38.70 -4.12
C GLY A 519 2.57 39.99 -4.76
N SER A 520 3.48 40.86 -5.21
CA SER A 520 3.16 42.14 -5.86
C SER A 520 2.34 42.00 -7.14
N ASN A 521 2.44 40.85 -7.83
CA ASN A 521 1.82 40.58 -9.13
C ASN A 521 0.86 39.39 -9.13
N GLY A 522 0.36 38.96 -7.95
CA GLY A 522 -0.63 37.90 -7.81
C GLY A 522 -0.28 36.84 -6.79
N LYS A 523 -1.08 35.74 -6.80
CA LYS A 523 -0.89 34.60 -5.92
C LYS A 523 0.09 33.59 -6.52
N SER A 524 0.97 33.04 -5.69
CA SER A 524 1.96 32.05 -6.06
C SER A 524 2.20 31.06 -4.91
N THR A 525 2.73 29.88 -5.22
CA THR A 525 3.33 28.96 -4.23
C THR A 525 4.86 28.99 -4.30
N THR A 526 5.42 29.48 -5.43
CA THR A 526 6.87 29.52 -5.66
C THR A 526 7.50 30.58 -4.76
N ALA A 527 8.55 30.21 -4.04
CA ALA A 527 9.19 31.03 -3.03
C ALA A 527 10.69 30.68 -2.87
N ALA A 528 11.36 31.32 -1.93
CA ALA A 528 12.70 31.00 -1.49
C ALA A 528 12.73 30.80 0.03
N GLY A 529 13.57 29.90 0.53
CA GLY A 529 13.80 29.71 1.96
C GLY A 529 12.59 29.23 2.75
N CYS A 530 11.79 28.36 2.17
CA CYS A 530 10.62 27.79 2.85
C CYS A 530 11.04 27.09 4.15
N THR A 531 10.26 27.28 5.21
CA THR A 531 10.53 26.69 6.53
C THR A 531 10.66 25.17 6.46
N LEU A 532 9.82 24.51 5.66
CA LEU A 532 9.88 23.06 5.47
C LEU A 532 11.26 22.62 4.92
N ASP A 533 11.76 23.29 3.88
CA ASP A 533 13.07 22.97 3.32
C ASP A 533 14.18 23.14 4.37
N ASN A 534 14.17 24.26 5.08
CA ASN A 534 15.19 24.54 6.10
C ASN A 534 15.18 23.47 7.21
N GLN A 535 14.00 23.02 7.65
CA GLN A 535 13.87 21.97 8.67
C GLN A 535 14.34 20.61 8.15
N LEU A 536 13.96 20.22 6.93
CA LEU A 536 14.36 18.95 6.34
C LEU A 536 15.86 18.87 6.10
N ILE A 537 16.46 19.93 5.56
CA ILE A 537 17.91 20.02 5.32
C ILE A 537 18.68 20.01 6.64
N PHE A 538 18.22 20.77 7.64
CA PHE A 538 18.82 20.76 8.98
C PHE A 538 18.79 19.37 9.60
N ASN A 539 17.65 18.67 9.52
CA ASN A 539 17.53 17.30 10.02
C ASN A 539 18.47 16.34 9.27
N LEU A 540 18.55 16.46 7.94
CA LEU A 540 19.43 15.63 7.12
C LEU A 540 20.92 15.82 7.47
N TRP A 541 21.35 17.06 7.68
CA TRP A 541 22.75 17.37 8.06
C TRP A 541 23.08 17.02 9.51
N THR A 542 22.06 16.94 10.37
CA THR A 542 22.25 16.56 11.78
C THR A 542 22.30 15.04 11.95
N ALA A 543 21.62 14.29 11.09
CA ALA A 543 21.66 12.83 11.06
C ALA A 543 23.02 12.28 10.60
#